data_5ebdc9d4e2e8db2f76581dbedce2276f
#
_entry.id   5ebdc9d4e2e8db2f76581dbedce2276f
#
_cell.length_a   1.000
_cell.length_b   1.000
_cell.length_c   1.000
_cell.angle_alpha   90.00
_cell.angle_beta   90.00
_cell.angle_gamma   90.00
#
_symmetry.space_group_name_H-M   'P 1'
#
loop_
_entity.id
_entity.type
_entity.pdbx_description
1 polymer ?
#
loop_
_entity_poly.entity_id
_entity_poly.type
_entity_poly.pdbx_seq_one_letter_code
_entity_poly.pdbx_strand_id
1 'polypeptide(L)'
;MSITFENGFSITQRTTLVRSGLVFNLFTAPSSGTTWIDESGNGYNAIISGSATYVSNNGGGIKLNNTSANGGGVDFISVPYNIPSSTLTVEVVASFNPTSFWGTIWGNDFWSGGRGYLAYMPSSTIISYGKPGSQTLETITASNSIRHWTFVINGTQHSLYLNSVQVGTTDTVSIQTLFATSELYFGSRHQNAGTAGPRDVMNSSITANQPVFYQMRVYSKALSAAEITQNFNVVRGTYGL
;
A
#
# COMPACT_ATOMS: atom_id res chain seq x y z
N MET A 1 8.60 -12.05 22.37
CA MET A 1 8.85 -13.00 23.46
C MET A 1 9.95 -12.44 24.32
N SER A 2 9.76 -12.39 25.64
CA SER A 2 10.82 -11.97 26.59
C SER A 2 11.19 -13.18 27.45
N ILE A 3 12.46 -13.41 27.60
CA ILE A 3 13.00 -14.45 28.50
C ILE A 3 13.68 -13.69 29.64
N THR A 4 13.18 -13.87 30.85
CA THR A 4 13.76 -13.29 32.05
C THR A 4 14.49 -14.38 32.82
N PHE A 5 15.73 -14.13 33.18
CA PHE A 5 16.58 -15.02 33.97
C PHE A 5 16.42 -14.68 35.47
N GLU A 6 16.73 -15.63 36.33
CA GLU A 6 16.62 -15.47 37.79
C GLU A 6 17.44 -14.30 38.35
N ASN A 7 18.49 -13.87 37.67
CA ASN A 7 19.30 -12.71 38.03
C ASN A 7 18.68 -11.34 37.60
N GLY A 8 17.42 -11.35 37.11
CA GLY A 8 16.73 -10.17 36.62
C GLY A 8 17.12 -9.70 35.20
N PHE A 9 18.05 -10.39 34.53
CA PHE A 9 18.38 -10.09 33.14
C PHE A 9 17.27 -10.58 32.21
N SER A 10 16.78 -9.71 31.35
CA SER A 10 15.74 -10.03 30.38
C SER A 10 16.24 -9.85 28.96
N ILE A 11 16.14 -10.89 28.14
CA ILE A 11 16.33 -10.79 26.69
C ILE A 11 14.96 -10.61 26.07
N THR A 12 14.73 -9.43 25.51
CA THR A 12 13.54 -9.18 24.68
C THR A 12 13.94 -9.40 23.23
N GLN A 13 13.40 -10.44 22.61
CA GLN A 13 13.58 -10.64 21.18
C GLN A 13 12.85 -9.49 20.46
N ARG A 14 13.61 -8.58 19.84
CA ARG A 14 13.03 -7.56 18.97
C ARG A 14 12.41 -8.25 17.75
N THR A 15 11.14 -7.99 17.51
CA THR A 15 10.49 -8.38 16.26
C THR A 15 11.19 -7.62 15.13
N THR A 16 11.75 -8.34 14.18
CA THR A 16 12.40 -7.76 13.01
C THR A 16 11.52 -7.89 11.78
N LEU A 17 11.66 -6.95 10.87
CA LEU A 17 10.97 -6.99 9.59
C LEU A 17 11.36 -8.26 8.81
N VAL A 18 10.41 -8.87 8.11
CA VAL A 18 10.68 -9.92 7.13
C VAL A 18 11.56 -9.34 6.02
N ARG A 19 12.72 -9.97 5.76
CA ARG A 19 13.68 -9.50 4.74
C ARG A 19 13.63 -10.33 3.46
N SER A 20 13.20 -11.59 3.56
CA SER A 20 13.10 -12.50 2.40
C SER A 20 12.07 -11.96 1.40
N GLY A 21 12.50 -11.73 0.18
CA GLY A 21 11.66 -11.21 -0.90
C GLY A 21 11.33 -9.72 -0.80
N LEU A 22 11.87 -8.99 0.17
CA LEU A 22 11.65 -7.54 0.29
C LEU A 22 12.24 -6.82 -0.94
N VAL A 23 11.39 -6.11 -1.67
CA VAL A 23 11.76 -5.33 -2.85
C VAL A 23 12.12 -3.90 -2.44
N PHE A 24 11.23 -3.22 -1.75
CA PHE A 24 11.49 -1.90 -1.17
C PHE A 24 10.76 -1.71 0.17
N ASN A 25 11.25 -0.76 0.93
CA ASN A 25 10.70 -0.35 2.22
C ASN A 25 10.78 1.17 2.37
N LEU A 26 9.68 1.85 2.12
CA LEU A 26 9.55 3.28 2.35
C LEU A 26 9.01 3.49 3.78
N PHE A 27 9.93 3.53 4.76
CA PHE A 27 9.55 3.55 6.18
C PHE A 27 9.50 4.96 6.75
N THR A 28 10.58 5.73 6.60
CA THR A 28 10.66 7.09 7.14
C THR A 28 10.23 8.10 6.10
N ALA A 29 9.04 8.69 6.27
CA ALA A 29 8.55 9.71 5.34
C ALA A 29 9.45 10.96 5.36
N PRO A 30 9.81 11.52 4.19
CA PRO A 30 10.66 12.70 4.13
C PRO A 30 9.90 13.93 4.64
N SER A 31 10.51 14.67 5.58
CA SER A 31 9.95 15.92 6.10
C SER A 31 10.09 17.10 5.13
N SER A 32 10.87 16.94 4.07
CA SER A 32 11.09 17.94 3.02
C SER A 32 11.55 17.27 1.73
N GLY A 33 11.40 17.97 0.61
CA GLY A 33 11.73 17.45 -0.71
C GLY A 33 10.68 16.49 -1.26
N THR A 34 11.00 15.85 -2.38
CA THR A 34 10.07 15.00 -3.14
C THR A 34 10.54 13.54 -3.25
N THR A 35 11.63 13.18 -2.60
CA THR A 35 12.17 11.81 -2.64
C THR A 35 11.94 11.11 -1.32
N TRP A 36 11.26 9.94 -1.37
CA TRP A 36 11.13 9.03 -0.23
C TRP A 36 12.14 7.91 -0.39
N ILE A 37 13.09 7.84 0.53
CA ILE A 37 14.22 6.92 0.46
C ILE A 37 13.78 5.49 0.75
N ASP A 38 14.22 4.56 -0.09
CA ASP A 38 14.07 3.12 0.11
C ASP A 38 15.10 2.62 1.15
N GLU A 39 14.58 2.18 2.30
CA GLU A 39 15.39 1.64 3.40
C GLU A 39 15.64 0.12 3.29
N SER A 40 15.23 -0.53 2.19
CA SER A 40 15.53 -1.95 1.95
C SER A 40 16.99 -2.18 1.57
N GLY A 41 17.62 -1.19 0.97
CA GLY A 41 18.95 -1.26 0.37
C GLY A 41 18.95 -1.59 -1.13
N ASN A 42 17.78 -1.75 -1.76
CA ASN A 42 17.66 -2.10 -3.18
C ASN A 42 17.59 -0.87 -4.11
N GLY A 43 17.44 0.34 -3.55
CA GLY A 43 17.52 1.59 -4.30
C GLY A 43 16.23 2.02 -5.02
N TYR A 44 15.08 1.46 -4.68
CA TYR A 44 13.78 1.85 -5.23
C TYR A 44 13.21 3.08 -4.52
N ASN A 45 13.92 4.19 -4.57
CA ASN A 45 13.44 5.45 -4.00
C ASN A 45 12.16 5.90 -4.70
N ALA A 46 11.18 6.36 -3.91
CA ALA A 46 9.95 6.88 -4.45
C ALA A 46 10.02 8.37 -4.73
N ILE A 47 9.20 8.81 -5.68
CA ILE A 47 8.97 10.23 -5.98
C ILE A 47 7.58 10.63 -5.50
N ILE A 48 7.52 11.68 -4.71
CA ILE A 48 6.29 12.34 -4.27
C ILE A 48 5.97 13.43 -5.28
N SER A 49 4.80 13.36 -5.90
CA SER A 49 4.39 14.29 -6.96
C SER A 49 3.26 15.21 -6.48
N GLY A 50 3.15 16.36 -7.14
CA GLY A 50 2.09 17.33 -6.91
C GLY A 50 2.36 18.27 -5.74
N SER A 51 1.30 18.57 -4.99
CA SER A 51 1.29 19.46 -3.83
C SER A 51 1.15 18.69 -2.51
N ALA A 52 1.47 17.40 -2.50
CA ALA A 52 1.44 16.55 -1.34
C ALA A 52 2.26 17.14 -0.17
N THR A 53 1.78 16.97 1.04
CA THR A 53 2.39 17.61 2.22
C THR A 53 2.82 16.58 3.27
N TYR A 54 3.92 16.86 3.95
CA TYR A 54 4.36 16.07 5.10
C TYR A 54 3.45 16.35 6.32
N VAL A 55 3.12 15.31 7.06
CA VAL A 55 2.46 15.36 8.37
C VAL A 55 3.36 14.70 9.41
N SER A 56 3.57 15.35 10.56
CA SER A 56 4.55 14.90 11.56
C SER A 56 3.99 13.95 12.62
N ASN A 57 2.67 13.80 12.71
CA ASN A 57 2.02 12.90 13.66
C ASN A 57 2.26 11.42 13.30
N ASN A 58 2.17 10.56 14.32
CA ASN A 58 2.25 9.11 14.16
C ASN A 58 3.50 8.65 13.37
N GLY A 59 4.67 9.16 13.69
CA GLY A 59 5.92 8.78 13.03
C GLY A 59 6.20 9.46 11.70
N GLY A 60 5.28 10.30 11.21
CA GLY A 60 5.40 11.03 9.94
C GLY A 60 4.79 10.31 8.76
N GLY A 61 4.21 11.09 7.83
CA GLY A 61 3.59 10.56 6.63
C GLY A 61 3.44 11.61 5.53
N ILE A 62 3.02 11.17 4.36
CA ILE A 62 2.73 12.04 3.20
C ILE A 62 1.22 12.07 2.96
N LYS A 63 0.66 13.25 3.09
CA LYS A 63 -0.74 13.55 2.82
C LYS A 63 -0.90 13.95 1.36
N LEU A 64 -1.80 13.28 0.65
CA LEU A 64 -2.19 13.64 -0.71
C LEU A 64 -3.37 14.61 -0.66
N ASN A 65 -3.21 15.80 -1.23
CA ASN A 65 -4.20 16.88 -1.15
C ASN A 65 -5.22 16.89 -2.31
N ASN A 66 -5.43 15.74 -2.94
CA ASN A 66 -6.39 15.60 -4.04
C ASN A 66 -7.83 15.82 -3.57
N THR A 67 -8.57 16.66 -4.25
CA THR A 67 -9.96 16.99 -3.94
C THR A 67 -10.97 16.39 -4.91
N SER A 68 -10.50 15.86 -6.05
CA SER A 68 -11.36 15.17 -7.03
C SER A 68 -10.66 13.96 -7.65
N ALA A 69 -11.44 12.95 -8.04
CA ALA A 69 -10.92 11.68 -8.58
C ALA A 69 -10.47 11.75 -10.03
N ASN A 70 -11.16 12.54 -10.84
CA ASN A 70 -11.02 12.52 -12.29
C ASN A 70 -10.34 13.80 -12.77
N GLY A 71 -9.03 13.75 -13.03
CA GLY A 71 -8.28 14.76 -13.77
C GLY A 71 -7.93 16.06 -13.04
N GLY A 72 -8.26 16.18 -11.75
CA GLY A 72 -7.91 17.36 -10.96
C GLY A 72 -6.86 17.11 -9.86
N GLY A 73 -6.51 15.87 -9.64
CA GLY A 73 -5.51 15.49 -8.63
C GLY A 73 -4.18 15.13 -9.29
N VAL A 74 -3.12 15.68 -8.74
CA VAL A 74 -1.75 15.42 -9.22
C VAL A 74 -0.86 14.84 -8.13
N ASP A 75 -1.43 14.65 -6.92
CA ASP A 75 -0.69 14.14 -5.79
C ASP A 75 -0.74 12.62 -5.79
N PHE A 76 0.42 12.01 -5.87
CA PHE A 76 0.63 10.57 -5.80
C PHE A 76 2.09 10.29 -5.41
N ILE A 77 2.38 9.03 -5.10
CA ILE A 77 3.74 8.55 -4.85
C ILE A 77 4.03 7.49 -5.90
N SER A 78 5.12 7.63 -6.65
CA SER A 78 5.56 6.63 -7.64
C SER A 78 6.88 5.99 -7.23
N VAL A 79 7.01 4.68 -7.47
CA VAL A 79 8.23 3.91 -7.24
C VAL A 79 8.64 3.32 -8.59
N PRO A 80 9.90 3.44 -9.02
CA PRO A 80 10.39 2.90 -10.29
C PRO A 80 10.54 1.37 -10.20
N TYR A 81 9.44 0.68 -9.95
CA TYR A 81 9.37 -0.76 -9.81
C TYR A 81 8.30 -1.35 -10.73
N ASN A 82 8.73 -2.27 -11.59
CA ASN A 82 7.83 -3.10 -12.38
C ASN A 82 7.54 -4.40 -11.62
N ILE A 83 6.27 -4.77 -11.51
CA ILE A 83 5.87 -6.04 -10.91
C ILE A 83 6.17 -7.18 -11.90
N PRO A 84 7.18 -8.03 -11.64
CA PRO A 84 7.65 -8.99 -12.64
C PRO A 84 6.89 -10.33 -12.62
N SER A 85 6.02 -10.54 -11.62
CA SER A 85 5.36 -11.84 -11.42
C SER A 85 3.94 -11.68 -10.88
N SER A 86 3.17 -12.78 -10.96
CA SER A 86 1.85 -12.88 -10.36
C SER A 86 1.89 -13.26 -8.86
N THR A 87 3.06 -13.18 -8.25
CA THR A 87 3.23 -13.46 -6.81
C THR A 87 3.90 -12.27 -6.16
N LEU A 88 3.17 -11.56 -5.31
CA LEU A 88 3.66 -10.39 -4.59
C LEU A 88 2.84 -10.15 -3.31
N THR A 89 3.42 -9.35 -2.43
CA THR A 89 2.69 -8.76 -1.30
C THR A 89 2.95 -7.26 -1.31
N VAL A 90 1.88 -6.47 -1.19
CA VAL A 90 1.94 -5.02 -1.00
C VAL A 90 1.44 -4.71 0.39
N GLU A 91 2.26 -4.07 1.21
CA GLU A 91 1.89 -3.57 2.53
C GLU A 91 1.85 -2.05 2.53
N VAL A 92 0.78 -1.49 3.11
CA VAL A 92 0.58 -0.04 3.22
C VAL A 92 0.12 0.29 4.63
N VAL A 93 0.83 1.19 5.31
CA VAL A 93 0.32 1.83 6.52
C VAL A 93 -0.23 3.19 6.11
N ALA A 94 -1.54 3.34 6.21
CA ALA A 94 -2.21 4.55 5.74
C ALA A 94 -3.52 4.80 6.49
N SER A 95 -3.94 6.07 6.47
CA SER A 95 -5.30 6.48 6.81
C SER A 95 -5.96 7.04 5.57
N PHE A 96 -7.17 6.60 5.25
CA PHE A 96 -7.96 7.14 4.17
C PHE A 96 -9.46 6.86 4.35
N ASN A 97 -10.24 7.88 4.08
CA ASN A 97 -11.70 7.80 4.07
C ASN A 97 -12.21 8.55 2.83
N PRO A 98 -12.11 7.95 1.65
CA PRO A 98 -12.45 8.63 0.42
C PRO A 98 -13.94 9.00 0.41
N THR A 99 -14.23 10.23 0.02
CA THR A 99 -15.60 10.73 -0.17
C THR A 99 -16.10 10.54 -1.60
N SER A 100 -15.20 10.26 -2.53
CA SER A 100 -15.53 9.91 -3.91
C SER A 100 -15.11 8.48 -4.23
N PHE A 101 -15.88 7.87 -5.15
CA PHE A 101 -15.62 6.52 -5.63
C PHE A 101 -14.35 6.46 -6.51
N TRP A 102 -13.75 5.28 -6.59
CA TRP A 102 -12.62 4.96 -7.47
C TRP A 102 -11.25 5.47 -6.99
N GLY A 103 -11.10 5.80 -5.71
CA GLY A 103 -9.79 6.14 -5.15
C GLY A 103 -8.83 4.95 -5.14
N THR A 104 -7.75 5.00 -5.92
CA THR A 104 -6.76 3.92 -5.98
C THR A 104 -5.79 4.00 -4.81
N ILE A 105 -5.65 2.91 -4.06
CA ILE A 105 -4.68 2.79 -2.95
C ILE A 105 -3.29 2.57 -3.52
N TRP A 106 -3.16 1.59 -4.42
CA TRP A 106 -1.94 1.32 -5.17
C TRP A 106 -2.27 0.65 -6.51
N GLY A 107 -1.41 0.81 -7.49
CA GLY A 107 -1.59 0.13 -8.76
C GLY A 107 -0.45 0.37 -9.75
N ASN A 108 -0.24 -0.62 -10.59
CA ASN A 108 0.57 -0.51 -11.80
C ASN A 108 -0.25 -0.88 -13.04
N ASP A 109 -1.57 -0.80 -12.92
CA ASP A 109 -2.51 -1.35 -13.88
C ASP A 109 -2.83 -0.40 -15.03
N PHE A 110 -3.41 -1.02 -16.05
CA PHE A 110 -3.99 -0.41 -17.20
C PHE A 110 -5.43 -0.95 -17.41
N TRP A 111 -6.43 -0.20 -16.96
CA TRP A 111 -7.81 -0.64 -16.93
C TRP A 111 -8.33 -1.19 -18.26
N SER A 112 -8.13 -0.50 -19.38
CA SER A 112 -8.72 -0.90 -20.67
C SER A 112 -8.05 -2.11 -21.31
N GLY A 113 -6.91 -2.56 -20.83
CA GLY A 113 -6.22 -3.77 -21.31
C GLY A 113 -6.35 -4.96 -20.38
N GLY A 114 -6.95 -4.78 -19.19
CA GLY A 114 -7.03 -5.82 -18.18
C GLY A 114 -5.66 -6.33 -17.74
N ARG A 115 -4.66 -5.47 -17.64
CA ARG A 115 -3.26 -5.81 -17.34
C ARG A 115 -2.81 -5.12 -16.07
N GLY A 116 -1.87 -5.75 -15.32
CA GLY A 116 -1.36 -5.24 -14.06
C GLY A 116 -2.28 -5.52 -12.88
N TYR A 117 -1.94 -4.96 -11.72
CA TYR A 117 -2.68 -5.10 -10.47
C TYR A 117 -3.01 -3.75 -9.88
N LEU A 118 -4.10 -3.69 -9.14
CA LEU A 118 -4.50 -2.52 -8.38
C LEU A 118 -5.24 -2.90 -7.10
N ALA A 119 -5.28 -1.96 -6.17
CA ALA A 119 -6.24 -1.94 -5.07
C ALA A 119 -6.89 -0.57 -5.02
N TYR A 120 -8.22 -0.53 -4.96
CA TYR A 120 -8.99 0.71 -4.96
C TYR A 120 -10.27 0.57 -4.15
N MET A 121 -10.90 1.68 -3.84
CA MET A 121 -12.18 1.72 -3.13
C MET A 121 -13.29 2.15 -4.10
N PRO A 122 -14.13 1.20 -4.58
CA PRO A 122 -15.30 1.55 -5.39
C PRO A 122 -16.41 2.23 -4.58
N SER A 123 -16.35 2.12 -3.24
CA SER A 123 -17.24 2.81 -2.31
C SER A 123 -16.55 3.02 -0.96
N SER A 124 -17.19 3.74 -0.04
CA SER A 124 -16.65 3.93 1.30
C SER A 124 -16.62 2.65 2.17
N THR A 125 -17.27 1.59 1.73
CA THR A 125 -17.41 0.33 2.48
C THR A 125 -16.88 -0.89 1.75
N ILE A 126 -16.36 -0.72 0.53
CA ILE A 126 -15.83 -1.83 -0.26
C ILE A 126 -14.42 -1.49 -0.70
N ILE A 127 -13.52 -2.46 -0.53
CA ILE A 127 -12.22 -2.45 -1.17
C ILE A 127 -12.21 -3.50 -2.28
N SER A 128 -11.63 -3.14 -3.41
CA SER A 128 -11.45 -4.04 -4.55
C SER A 128 -9.96 -4.13 -4.86
N TYR A 129 -9.46 -5.34 -5.05
CA TYR A 129 -8.05 -5.54 -5.39
C TYR A 129 -7.85 -6.73 -6.32
N GLY A 130 -6.74 -6.72 -7.02
CA GLY A 130 -6.37 -7.75 -7.98
C GLY A 130 -6.31 -7.22 -9.41
N LYS A 131 -6.78 -8.02 -10.37
CA LYS A 131 -6.76 -7.71 -11.80
C LYS A 131 -7.98 -6.86 -12.20
N PRO A 132 -7.82 -5.80 -13.03
CA PRO A 132 -8.96 -5.12 -13.64
C PRO A 132 -9.92 -6.08 -14.36
N GLY A 133 -11.21 -6.03 -14.00
CA GLY A 133 -12.25 -6.87 -14.56
C GLY A 133 -12.37 -8.28 -13.93
N SER A 134 -11.50 -8.62 -12.97
CA SER A 134 -11.60 -9.87 -12.18
C SER A 134 -10.97 -9.60 -10.80
N GLN A 135 -11.61 -8.73 -10.01
CA GLN A 135 -11.12 -8.34 -8.69
C GLN A 135 -11.85 -9.10 -7.59
N THR A 136 -11.16 -9.27 -6.49
CA THR A 136 -11.75 -9.58 -5.19
C THR A 136 -12.44 -8.33 -4.64
N LEU A 137 -13.61 -8.52 -4.04
CA LEU A 137 -14.37 -7.47 -3.36
C LEU A 137 -14.51 -7.83 -1.88
N GLU A 138 -13.99 -6.98 -1.01
CA GLU A 138 -14.11 -7.15 0.42
C GLU A 138 -14.87 -5.99 1.06
N THR A 139 -15.74 -6.33 2.00
CA THR A 139 -16.46 -5.32 2.79
C THR A 139 -15.59 -4.86 3.94
N ILE A 140 -15.39 -3.55 4.01
CA ILE A 140 -14.64 -2.88 5.08
C ILE A 140 -15.44 -1.71 5.61
N THR A 141 -15.07 -1.21 6.77
CA THR A 141 -15.56 0.09 7.26
C THR A 141 -14.51 1.13 6.97
N ALA A 142 -14.84 2.11 6.12
CA ALA A 142 -13.98 3.26 5.88
C ALA A 142 -13.77 4.03 7.19
N SER A 143 -12.57 4.54 7.41
CA SER A 143 -12.19 5.23 8.64
C SER A 143 -10.95 6.07 8.41
N ASN A 144 -10.87 7.24 9.06
CA ASN A 144 -9.66 8.04 9.13
C ASN A 144 -8.58 7.44 10.07
N SER A 145 -8.88 6.32 10.72
CA SER A 145 -7.87 5.64 11.55
C SER A 145 -6.76 5.10 10.69
N ILE A 146 -5.54 5.18 11.20
CA ILE A 146 -4.39 4.52 10.58
C ILE A 146 -4.62 3.01 10.64
N ARG A 147 -4.30 2.32 9.56
CA ARG A 147 -4.41 0.87 9.44
C ARG A 147 -3.22 0.31 8.66
N HIS A 148 -2.82 -0.90 9.00
CA HIS A 148 -1.87 -1.68 8.23
C HIS A 148 -2.66 -2.59 7.26
N TRP A 149 -2.55 -2.27 5.98
CA TRP A 149 -3.17 -3.01 4.87
C TRP A 149 -2.15 -3.94 4.26
N THR A 150 -2.48 -5.19 4.07
CA THR A 150 -1.62 -6.16 3.38
C THR A 150 -2.42 -6.88 2.30
N PHE A 151 -2.02 -6.68 1.06
CA PHE A 151 -2.58 -7.30 -0.13
C PHE A 151 -1.64 -8.42 -0.56
N VAL A 152 -2.10 -9.66 -0.52
CA VAL A 152 -1.33 -10.84 -0.93
C VAL A 152 -1.88 -11.36 -2.24
N ILE A 153 -1.04 -11.44 -3.25
CA ILE A 153 -1.33 -12.04 -4.55
C ILE A 153 -0.39 -13.23 -4.70
N ASN A 154 -0.97 -14.43 -4.87
CA ASN A 154 -0.25 -15.68 -5.03
C ASN A 154 -0.84 -16.46 -6.23
N GLY A 155 -0.44 -16.08 -7.43
CA GLY A 155 -1.04 -16.58 -8.66
C GLY A 155 -2.52 -16.22 -8.72
N THR A 156 -3.38 -17.25 -8.70
CA THR A 156 -4.84 -17.08 -8.68
C THR A 156 -5.42 -16.83 -7.28
N GLN A 157 -4.65 -17.02 -6.21
CA GLN A 157 -5.13 -16.87 -4.84
C GLN A 157 -4.83 -15.47 -4.32
N HIS A 158 -5.85 -14.73 -3.93
CA HIS A 158 -5.74 -13.37 -3.41
C HIS A 158 -6.31 -13.28 -1.99
N SER A 159 -5.63 -12.56 -1.11
CA SER A 159 -6.06 -12.34 0.27
C SER A 159 -5.77 -10.91 0.72
N LEU A 160 -6.65 -10.37 1.54
CA LEU A 160 -6.50 -9.08 2.20
C LEU A 160 -6.35 -9.28 3.71
N TYR A 161 -5.43 -8.54 4.31
CA TYR A 161 -5.30 -8.46 5.77
C TYR A 161 -5.38 -7.01 6.20
N LEU A 162 -6.04 -6.79 7.32
CA LEU A 162 -6.16 -5.51 8.00
C LEU A 162 -5.63 -5.66 9.42
N ASN A 163 -4.59 -4.92 9.77
CA ASN A 163 -3.92 -5.03 11.06
C ASN A 163 -3.56 -6.50 11.41
N SER A 164 -3.02 -7.23 10.44
CA SER A 164 -2.65 -8.65 10.47
C SER A 164 -3.80 -9.66 10.57
N VAL A 165 -5.04 -9.22 10.59
CA VAL A 165 -6.22 -10.11 10.57
C VAL A 165 -6.74 -10.20 9.14
N GLN A 166 -6.96 -11.42 8.64
CA GLN A 166 -7.51 -11.61 7.31
C GLN A 166 -8.94 -11.07 7.23
N VAL A 167 -9.23 -10.31 6.19
CA VAL A 167 -10.57 -9.81 5.85
C VAL A 167 -11.16 -10.75 4.80
N GLY A 168 -12.38 -11.22 5.05
CA GLY A 168 -13.03 -12.16 4.15
C GLY A 168 -12.32 -13.51 4.05
N THR A 169 -12.31 -14.07 2.84
CA THR A 169 -11.68 -15.34 2.50
C THR A 169 -10.57 -15.15 1.48
N THR A 170 -9.76 -16.18 1.27
CA THR A 170 -8.85 -16.21 0.12
C THR A 170 -9.67 -16.49 -1.14
N ASP A 171 -9.67 -15.56 -2.07
CA ASP A 171 -10.42 -15.66 -3.31
C ASP A 171 -9.59 -16.23 -4.45
N THR A 172 -10.28 -16.91 -5.37
CA THR A 172 -9.68 -17.40 -6.60
C THR A 172 -10.06 -16.49 -7.76
N VAL A 173 -9.07 -15.83 -8.34
CA VAL A 173 -9.25 -14.91 -9.46
C VAL A 173 -8.36 -15.33 -10.65
N SER A 174 -8.65 -14.82 -11.84
CA SER A 174 -7.83 -15.10 -13.01
C SER A 174 -6.41 -14.56 -12.87
N ILE A 175 -5.40 -15.34 -13.29
CA ILE A 175 -4.01 -14.85 -13.39
C ILE A 175 -3.95 -13.71 -14.40
N GLN A 176 -3.16 -12.72 -14.06
CA GLN A 176 -2.97 -11.53 -14.87
C GLN A 176 -1.87 -11.70 -15.91
N THR A 177 -2.08 -11.16 -17.11
CA THR A 177 -0.99 -10.82 -18.02
C THR A 177 -0.26 -9.63 -17.45
N LEU A 178 1.00 -9.81 -17.07
CA LEU A 178 1.81 -8.74 -16.50
C LEU A 178 1.98 -7.61 -17.50
N PHE A 179 1.88 -6.39 -17.01
CA PHE A 179 2.11 -5.21 -17.80
C PHE A 179 3.49 -4.65 -17.47
N ALA A 180 4.31 -4.43 -18.50
CA ALA A 180 5.62 -3.81 -18.33
C ALA A 180 5.45 -2.29 -18.18
N THR A 181 4.88 -1.85 -17.06
CA THR A 181 5.05 -0.45 -16.64
C THR A 181 6.34 -0.35 -15.85
N SER A 182 7.03 0.77 -16.00
CA SER A 182 8.26 1.03 -15.23
C SER A 182 7.98 1.51 -13.80
N GLU A 183 6.72 1.67 -13.40
CA GLU A 183 6.36 2.32 -12.14
C GLU A 183 5.18 1.63 -11.43
N LEU A 184 5.26 1.63 -10.09
CA LEU A 184 4.19 1.32 -9.17
C LEU A 184 3.74 2.60 -8.49
N TYR A 185 2.45 2.87 -8.47
CA TYR A 185 1.85 4.07 -7.89
C TYR A 185 1.18 3.77 -6.56
N PHE A 186 1.25 4.71 -5.61
CA PHE A 186 0.44 4.76 -4.40
C PHE A 186 -0.38 6.04 -4.38
N GLY A 187 -1.66 5.90 -4.04
CA GLY A 187 -2.65 6.97 -4.15
C GLY A 187 -3.11 7.23 -5.58
N SER A 188 -2.70 6.40 -6.52
CA SER A 188 -3.03 6.49 -7.95
C SER A 188 -2.79 5.17 -8.67
N ARG A 189 -3.09 5.11 -9.96
CA ARG A 189 -2.73 4.03 -10.89
C ARG A 189 -2.24 4.60 -12.23
N HIS A 190 -1.70 3.75 -13.08
CA HIS A 190 -1.32 4.15 -14.44
C HIS A 190 -2.53 4.47 -15.30
N GLN A 191 -2.44 5.47 -16.19
CA GLN A 191 -3.59 5.93 -16.94
C GLN A 191 -3.99 5.00 -18.09
N ASN A 192 -3.19 4.86 -19.11
CA ASN A 192 -3.50 4.06 -20.30
C ASN A 192 -2.23 3.70 -21.05
N ALA A 193 -2.22 2.59 -21.82
CA ALA A 193 -1.11 2.25 -22.68
C ALA A 193 -0.80 3.43 -23.63
N GLY A 194 0.44 3.91 -23.58
CA GLY A 194 0.89 5.01 -24.41
C GLY A 194 0.60 6.43 -23.89
N THR A 195 -0.12 6.58 -22.76
CA THR A 195 -0.32 7.89 -22.13
C THR A 195 0.32 7.84 -20.73
N ALA A 196 1.42 8.57 -20.57
CA ALA A 196 2.06 8.70 -19.27
C ALA A 196 1.19 9.53 -18.33
N GLY A 197 1.09 9.11 -17.06
CA GLY A 197 0.46 9.89 -16.00
C GLY A 197 -0.43 9.09 -15.09
N PRO A 198 -0.66 9.61 -13.87
CA PRO A 198 -1.53 8.99 -12.87
C PRO A 198 -3.01 9.18 -13.22
N ARG A 199 -3.84 8.24 -12.80
CA ARG A 199 -5.30 8.30 -12.91
C ARG A 199 -5.99 7.71 -11.68
N ASP A 200 -7.28 8.07 -11.51
CA ASP A 200 -8.11 7.60 -10.40
C ASP A 200 -7.39 7.78 -9.05
N VAL A 201 -6.88 8.99 -8.87
CA VAL A 201 -6.16 9.37 -7.65
C VAL A 201 -7.05 9.23 -6.42
N MET A 202 -6.45 8.75 -5.34
CA MET A 202 -7.13 8.73 -4.05
C MET A 202 -7.37 10.16 -3.58
N ASN A 203 -8.61 10.48 -3.24
CA ASN A 203 -9.01 11.86 -2.96
C ASN A 203 -10.09 11.96 -1.90
N SER A 204 -10.25 13.16 -1.34
CA SER A 204 -11.41 13.54 -0.53
C SER A 204 -11.64 15.03 -0.63
N SER A 205 -12.88 15.43 -0.87
CA SER A 205 -13.32 16.84 -0.79
C SER A 205 -13.27 17.39 0.64
N ILE A 206 -13.20 16.51 1.64
CA ILE A 206 -13.06 16.87 3.06
C ILE A 206 -11.58 16.77 3.41
N THR A 207 -10.93 17.88 3.74
CA THR A 207 -9.49 17.97 4.03
C THR A 207 -9.05 17.00 5.13
N ALA A 208 -9.89 16.78 6.15
CA ALA A 208 -9.60 15.84 7.23
C ALA A 208 -9.62 14.36 6.79
N ASN A 209 -10.23 14.07 5.65
CA ASN A 209 -10.37 12.71 5.09
C ASN A 209 -9.37 12.44 3.95
N GLN A 210 -8.52 13.41 3.61
CA GLN A 210 -7.49 13.21 2.59
C GLN A 210 -6.51 12.11 3.01
N PRO A 211 -6.11 11.23 2.08
CA PRO A 211 -5.30 10.09 2.41
C PRO A 211 -3.90 10.49 2.90
N VAL A 212 -3.43 9.78 3.93
CA VAL A 212 -2.06 9.92 4.43
C VAL A 212 -1.39 8.56 4.34
N PHE A 213 -0.27 8.49 3.64
CA PHE A 213 0.59 7.32 3.56
C PHE A 213 1.74 7.48 4.56
N TYR A 214 1.86 6.53 5.48
CA TYR A 214 2.89 6.54 6.53
C TYR A 214 4.02 5.58 6.20
N GLN A 215 3.72 4.48 5.50
CA GLN A 215 4.70 3.49 5.10
C GLN A 215 4.18 2.64 3.94
N MET A 216 5.10 2.22 3.06
CA MET A 216 4.81 1.29 1.96
C MET A 216 5.93 0.29 1.80
N ARG A 217 5.58 -0.97 1.57
CA ARG A 217 6.50 -2.07 1.30
C ARG A 217 5.97 -2.98 0.21
N VAL A 218 6.89 -3.56 -0.55
CA VAL A 218 6.56 -4.59 -1.52
C VAL A 218 7.51 -5.77 -1.34
N TYR A 219 6.95 -6.96 -1.48
CA TYR A 219 7.67 -8.23 -1.50
C TYR A 219 7.42 -8.93 -2.82
N SER A 220 8.45 -9.52 -3.41
CA SER A 220 8.36 -10.38 -4.61
C SER A 220 7.90 -11.80 -4.27
N LYS A 221 7.15 -11.95 -3.19
CA LYS A 221 6.58 -13.23 -2.72
C LYS A 221 5.23 -13.00 -2.04
N ALA A 222 4.43 -14.04 -1.94
CA ALA A 222 3.28 -14.09 -1.06
C ALA A 222 3.77 -14.30 0.38
N LEU A 223 3.54 -13.32 1.26
CA LEU A 223 3.80 -13.47 2.68
C LEU A 223 2.78 -14.42 3.31
N SER A 224 3.25 -15.27 4.21
CA SER A 224 2.39 -16.06 5.09
C SER A 224 1.73 -15.19 6.16
N ALA A 225 0.62 -15.64 6.75
CA ALA A 225 -0.05 -14.95 7.86
C ALA A 225 0.90 -14.67 9.04
N ALA A 226 1.84 -15.58 9.32
CA ALA A 226 2.84 -15.40 10.35
C ALA A 226 3.82 -14.26 10.02
N GLU A 227 4.27 -14.15 8.76
CA GLU A 227 5.15 -13.07 8.31
C GLU A 227 4.42 -11.72 8.29
N ILE A 228 3.14 -11.70 7.92
CA ILE A 228 2.28 -10.50 7.99
C ILE A 228 2.14 -10.04 9.45
N THR A 229 1.88 -10.97 10.36
CA THR A 229 1.82 -10.67 11.80
C THR A 229 3.16 -10.18 12.34
N GLN A 230 4.27 -10.75 11.88
CA GLN A 230 5.61 -10.29 12.24
C GLN A 230 5.82 -8.84 11.79
N ASN A 231 5.51 -8.51 10.54
CA ASN A 231 5.63 -7.15 10.00
C ASN A 231 4.71 -6.15 10.70
N PHE A 232 3.47 -6.55 10.98
CA PHE A 232 2.52 -5.74 11.76
C PHE A 232 3.08 -5.41 13.15
N ASN A 233 3.65 -6.39 13.85
CA ASN A 233 4.25 -6.19 15.18
C ASN A 233 5.47 -5.25 15.17
N VAL A 234 6.16 -5.10 14.04
CA VAL A 234 7.24 -4.10 13.89
C VAL A 234 6.68 -2.68 13.87
N VAL A 235 5.53 -2.47 13.22
CA VAL A 235 5.02 -1.12 12.91
C VAL A 235 3.96 -0.64 13.88
N ARG A 236 3.18 -1.54 14.50
CA ARG A 236 2.00 -1.16 15.29
C ARG A 236 2.29 -0.16 16.41
N GLY A 237 3.46 -0.28 17.06
CA GLY A 237 3.85 0.63 18.14
C GLY A 237 4.14 2.05 17.65
N THR A 238 4.68 2.20 16.44
CA THR A 238 4.97 3.51 15.83
C THR A 238 3.69 4.24 15.45
N TYR A 239 2.69 3.50 14.97
CA TYR A 239 1.47 4.09 14.40
C TYR A 239 0.24 3.98 15.30
N GLY A 240 0.38 3.42 16.51
CA GLY A 240 -0.72 3.28 17.48
C GLY A 240 -1.78 2.26 17.05
N LEU A 241 -1.37 1.15 16.40
CA LEU A 241 -2.23 0.10 15.86
C LEU A 241 -2.44 -1.06 16.85
#